data_2aac0fc97cb54288e89ea7d610729b36
#
_entry.id   2aac0fc97cb54288e89ea7d610729b36
#
_cell.length_a   1.000
_cell.length_b   1.000
_cell.length_c   1.000
_cell.angle_alpha   90.00
_cell.angle_beta   90.00
_cell.angle_gamma   90.00
#
_symmetry.space_group_name_H-M   'P 1'
#
loop_
_entity.id
_entity.type
_entity.pdbx_description
1 polymer ?
#
loop_
_entity_poly.entity_id
_entity_poly.type
_entity_poly.pdbx_seq_one_letter_code
_entity_poly.pdbx_strand_id
1 'polypeptide(L)'
;MSALVSLFYLYDPWFLHFIRMGLITGSIALLFLAYKWCNKSQKSVVIPKDSLIACIALLIISTIPLIINGTKEMGVLSMYVKSLFVFILGIAIYNLFYQHENGKPQLIRDLKMGIGVQAFIGFFALVGVPFIIDLATNTNSNMGGHFARFIGSEQEYRLYNLTSAAFFPLSVFYVLLLHFMLAYHARTQALNPIWLFLLLCIGLIAGRLFLTFSLVSCLLYFRWRYLPALLAFIVLVLYLAYFHAENRYVEHALEPVINLINGGERLSSSTDTLMNKHLFMPTNKQLLMGDGLYYQPNGWSYYGGSDSGFIRQALYGGVGYMLACFAFTAYFVKRVADNWFNGSWLFILSTLGLMTIWNIKADTYAYPSVMFGLLMFLSLFGTSGQNFIIYCKKKEEENV
;
A
#
# COMPACT_ATOMS: atom_id res chain seq x y z
N MET A 1 15.11 -16.80 -0.44
CA MET A 1 15.68 -15.42 -0.52
C MET A 1 14.68 -14.42 -1.09
N SER A 2 14.04 -14.65 -2.24
CA SER A 2 13.05 -13.72 -2.83
C SER A 2 11.94 -13.30 -1.86
N ALA A 3 11.38 -14.22 -1.08
CA ALA A 3 10.33 -13.93 -0.11
C ALA A 3 10.77 -12.94 0.99
N LEU A 4 12.00 -13.08 1.50
CA LEU A 4 12.56 -12.15 2.49
C LEU A 4 12.78 -10.75 1.87
N VAL A 5 13.32 -10.71 0.65
CA VAL A 5 13.52 -9.46 -0.09
C VAL A 5 12.18 -8.77 -0.37
N SER A 6 11.17 -9.52 -0.82
CA SER A 6 9.83 -8.99 -1.06
C SER A 6 9.15 -8.51 0.22
N LEU A 7 9.30 -9.24 1.32
CA LEU A 7 8.78 -8.84 2.63
C LEU A 7 9.38 -7.48 3.03
N PHE A 8 10.71 -7.36 3.02
CA PHE A 8 11.38 -6.13 3.41
C PHE A 8 11.13 -4.97 2.44
N TYR A 9 11.00 -5.24 1.15
CA TYR A 9 10.72 -4.20 0.18
C TYR A 9 9.28 -3.68 0.24
N LEU A 10 8.29 -4.58 0.33
CA LEU A 10 6.88 -4.21 0.28
C LEU A 10 6.33 -3.68 1.61
N TYR A 11 6.76 -4.25 2.72
CA TYR A 11 6.34 -3.82 4.05
C TYR A 11 7.28 -2.77 4.66
N ASP A 12 8.50 -2.65 4.14
CA ASP A 12 9.50 -1.64 4.49
C ASP A 12 9.66 -1.39 6.00
N PRO A 13 9.85 -2.44 6.83
CA PRO A 13 10.03 -2.23 8.27
C PRO A 13 11.29 -1.40 8.55
N TRP A 14 11.24 -0.57 9.59
CA TRP A 14 12.36 0.26 10.01
C TRP A 14 12.98 -0.34 11.29
N PHE A 15 14.14 -0.94 11.15
CA PHE A 15 14.86 -1.40 12.32
C PHE A 15 15.59 -0.23 13.01
N LEU A 16 15.54 -0.23 14.35
CA LEU A 16 16.11 0.81 15.20
C LEU A 16 15.61 2.23 14.86
N HIS A 17 14.41 2.35 14.28
CA HIS A 17 13.74 3.58 13.86
C HIS A 17 14.44 4.42 12.78
N PHE A 18 15.60 3.99 12.28
CA PHE A 18 16.33 4.70 11.24
C PHE A 18 16.80 3.83 10.07
N ILE A 19 16.85 2.52 10.24
CA ILE A 19 17.29 1.59 9.20
C ILE A 19 16.07 1.13 8.39
N ARG A 20 15.85 1.75 7.25
CA ARG A 20 14.74 1.47 6.33
C ARG A 20 15.09 0.26 5.46
N MET A 21 14.46 -0.89 5.74
CA MET A 21 14.82 -2.17 5.10
C MET A 21 14.49 -2.22 3.61
N GLY A 22 13.43 -1.55 3.16
CA GLY A 22 13.09 -1.46 1.74
C GLY A 22 14.19 -0.77 0.93
N LEU A 23 14.81 0.28 1.48
CA LEU A 23 15.95 0.95 0.83
C LEU A 23 17.20 0.08 0.84
N ILE A 24 17.53 -0.58 1.97
CA ILE A 24 18.71 -1.42 2.08
C ILE A 24 18.62 -2.61 1.14
N THR A 25 17.54 -3.38 1.22
CA THR A 25 17.35 -4.57 0.37
C THR A 25 17.29 -4.20 -1.11
N GLY A 26 16.64 -3.09 -1.44
CA GLY A 26 16.59 -2.58 -2.80
C GLY A 26 17.96 -2.11 -3.31
N SER A 27 18.75 -1.39 -2.48
CA SER A 27 20.10 -0.94 -2.84
C SER A 27 21.06 -2.11 -3.02
N ILE A 28 21.01 -3.11 -2.13
CA ILE A 28 21.78 -4.35 -2.28
C ILE A 28 21.40 -5.06 -3.57
N ALA A 29 20.08 -5.14 -3.88
CA ALA A 29 19.61 -5.73 -5.13
C ALA A 29 20.13 -4.96 -6.35
N LEU A 30 20.11 -3.63 -6.32
CA LEU A 30 20.64 -2.80 -7.41
C LEU A 30 22.14 -3.01 -7.63
N LEU A 31 22.93 -3.00 -6.56
CA LEU A 31 24.37 -3.26 -6.62
C LEU A 31 24.68 -4.68 -7.13
N PHE A 32 23.90 -5.67 -6.68
CA PHE A 32 24.07 -7.05 -7.14
C PHE A 32 23.64 -7.24 -8.60
N LEU A 33 22.61 -6.53 -9.05
CA LEU A 33 22.23 -6.48 -10.47
C LEU A 33 23.34 -5.86 -11.32
N ALA A 34 23.91 -4.74 -10.87
CA ALA A 34 25.04 -4.09 -11.55
C ALA A 34 26.27 -5.03 -11.60
N TYR A 35 26.60 -5.70 -10.49
CA TYR A 35 27.68 -6.70 -10.47
C TYR A 35 27.45 -7.84 -11.46
N LYS A 36 26.25 -8.44 -11.45
CA LYS A 36 25.89 -9.50 -12.43
C LYS A 36 25.95 -8.99 -13.87
N TRP A 37 25.57 -7.73 -14.09
CA TRP A 37 25.64 -7.10 -15.41
C TRP A 37 27.08 -6.96 -15.87
N CYS A 38 27.97 -6.42 -15.03
CA CYS A 38 29.41 -6.28 -15.34
C CYS A 38 30.07 -7.64 -15.62
N ASN A 39 29.71 -8.68 -14.84
CA ASN A 39 30.25 -10.04 -15.02
C ASN A 39 29.52 -10.84 -16.10
N LYS A 40 28.66 -10.20 -16.91
CA LYS A 40 27.90 -10.84 -18.00
C LYS A 40 27.08 -12.08 -17.58
N SER A 41 26.79 -12.23 -16.29
CA SER A 41 25.96 -13.32 -15.77
C SER A 41 24.47 -13.02 -15.84
N GLN A 42 24.07 -11.74 -16.00
CA GLN A 42 22.71 -11.33 -16.26
C GLN A 42 22.48 -11.24 -17.78
N LYS A 43 21.50 -12.02 -18.30
CA LYS A 43 21.24 -12.08 -19.74
C LYS A 43 20.61 -10.79 -20.28
N SER A 44 19.67 -10.23 -19.53
CA SER A 44 18.96 -9.01 -19.91
C SER A 44 18.46 -8.27 -18.67
N VAL A 45 18.23 -6.97 -18.80
CA VAL A 45 17.57 -6.11 -17.80
C VAL A 45 16.36 -5.46 -18.45
N VAL A 46 15.19 -5.61 -17.84
CA VAL A 46 13.93 -5.01 -18.28
C VAL A 46 13.69 -3.73 -17.50
N ILE A 47 13.56 -2.62 -18.20
CA ILE A 47 13.28 -1.29 -17.65
C ILE A 47 11.94 -0.81 -18.20
N PRO A 48 10.91 -0.56 -17.37
CA PRO A 48 9.61 -0.07 -17.80
C PRO A 48 9.69 1.43 -18.13
N LYS A 49 10.03 1.73 -19.39
CA LYS A 49 10.27 3.11 -19.86
C LYS A 49 9.07 4.02 -19.67
N ASP A 50 7.89 3.56 -20.01
CA ASP A 50 6.64 4.29 -19.88
C ASP A 50 6.26 4.60 -18.42
N SER A 51 6.49 3.64 -17.51
CA SER A 51 6.27 3.85 -16.07
C SER A 51 7.25 4.87 -15.49
N LEU A 52 8.52 4.86 -15.91
CA LEU A 52 9.50 5.86 -15.49
C LEU A 52 9.14 7.26 -16.03
N ILE A 53 8.71 7.34 -17.29
CA ILE A 53 8.21 8.60 -17.88
C ILE A 53 7.01 9.10 -17.10
N ALA A 54 6.05 8.24 -16.74
CA ALA A 54 4.90 8.63 -15.93
C ALA A 54 5.32 9.20 -14.56
N CYS A 55 6.29 8.55 -13.88
CA CYS A 55 6.82 9.06 -12.61
C CYS A 55 7.50 10.44 -12.76
N ILE A 56 8.29 10.63 -13.81
CA ILE A 56 8.95 11.91 -14.09
C ILE A 56 7.91 12.98 -14.46
N ALA A 57 6.90 12.62 -15.27
CA ALA A 57 5.83 13.53 -15.63
C ALA A 57 5.05 14.01 -14.40
N LEU A 58 4.71 13.11 -13.47
CA LEU A 58 4.05 13.49 -12.22
C LEU A 58 4.93 14.43 -11.38
N LEU A 59 6.23 14.16 -11.32
CA LEU A 59 7.18 15.01 -10.61
C LEU A 59 7.22 16.43 -11.23
N ILE A 60 7.24 16.54 -12.57
CA ILE A 60 7.18 17.83 -13.27
C ILE A 60 5.83 18.52 -13.01
N ILE A 61 4.71 17.82 -13.14
CA ILE A 61 3.38 18.37 -12.89
C ILE A 61 3.26 18.88 -11.45
N SER A 62 3.87 18.22 -10.50
CA SER A 62 3.84 18.63 -9.09
C SER A 62 4.67 19.89 -8.79
N THR A 63 5.53 20.35 -9.72
CA THR A 63 6.20 21.66 -9.58
C THR A 63 5.30 22.83 -9.99
N ILE A 64 4.30 22.60 -10.81
CA ILE A 64 3.44 23.66 -11.36
C ILE A 64 2.72 24.46 -10.27
N PRO A 65 2.07 23.84 -9.25
CA PRO A 65 1.43 24.58 -8.16
C PRO A 65 2.40 25.47 -7.39
N LEU A 66 3.64 25.04 -7.20
CA LEU A 66 4.69 25.81 -6.51
C LEU A 66 5.05 27.07 -7.30
N ILE A 67 5.19 26.94 -8.62
CA ILE A 67 5.55 28.04 -9.52
C ILE A 67 4.40 29.05 -9.58
N ILE A 68 3.17 28.58 -9.77
CA ILE A 68 1.99 29.45 -9.89
C ILE A 68 1.76 30.26 -8.61
N ASN A 69 1.93 29.65 -7.45
CA ASN A 69 1.65 30.29 -6.16
C ASN A 69 2.91 30.91 -5.51
N GLY A 70 4.10 30.77 -6.12
CA GLY A 70 5.35 31.28 -5.55
C GLY A 70 5.73 30.64 -4.21
N THR A 71 5.25 29.44 -3.92
CA THR A 71 5.53 28.73 -2.66
C THR A 71 6.82 27.93 -2.73
N LYS A 72 7.43 27.65 -1.56
CA LYS A 72 8.68 26.88 -1.43
C LYS A 72 8.48 25.55 -0.69
N GLU A 73 7.24 25.05 -0.65
CA GLU A 73 6.91 23.79 0.03
C GLU A 73 7.36 22.60 -0.84
N MET A 74 8.48 21.97 -0.47
CA MET A 74 9.10 20.87 -1.23
C MET A 74 8.63 19.47 -0.81
N GLY A 75 7.66 19.37 0.10
CA GLY A 75 7.20 18.08 0.65
C GLY A 75 6.68 17.13 -0.41
N VAL A 76 5.83 17.62 -1.31
CA VAL A 76 5.26 16.83 -2.42
C VAL A 76 6.35 16.36 -3.39
N LEU A 77 7.27 17.25 -3.77
CA LEU A 77 8.40 16.87 -4.64
C LEU A 77 9.28 15.80 -3.98
N SER A 78 9.61 16.00 -2.70
CA SER A 78 10.38 15.03 -1.92
C SER A 78 9.68 13.66 -1.87
N MET A 79 8.34 13.63 -1.72
CA MET A 79 7.57 12.40 -1.76
C MET A 79 7.71 11.66 -3.09
N TYR A 80 7.57 12.36 -4.22
CA TYR A 80 7.65 11.72 -5.54
C TYR A 80 9.07 11.33 -5.95
N VAL A 81 10.09 12.10 -5.55
CA VAL A 81 11.50 11.70 -5.73
C VAL A 81 11.79 10.40 -4.97
N LYS A 82 11.35 10.30 -3.71
CA LYS A 82 11.48 9.08 -2.91
C LYS A 82 10.73 7.90 -3.56
N SER A 83 9.51 8.14 -4.07
CA SER A 83 8.70 7.13 -4.76
C SER A 83 9.39 6.60 -6.01
N LEU A 84 9.93 7.51 -6.84
CA LEU A 84 10.70 7.15 -8.03
C LEU A 84 11.93 6.31 -7.67
N PHE A 85 12.67 6.71 -6.62
CA PHE A 85 13.84 5.97 -6.16
C PHE A 85 13.45 4.56 -5.69
N VAL A 86 12.42 4.44 -4.85
CA VAL A 86 11.91 3.13 -4.40
C VAL A 86 11.46 2.28 -5.59
N PHE A 87 10.83 2.87 -6.61
CA PHE A 87 10.45 2.14 -7.82
C PHE A 87 11.65 1.61 -8.60
N ILE A 88 12.72 2.39 -8.74
CA ILE A 88 13.98 1.94 -9.36
C ILE A 88 14.57 0.74 -8.60
N LEU A 89 14.53 0.77 -7.27
CA LEU A 89 14.94 -0.37 -6.45
C LEU A 89 14.03 -1.59 -6.68
N GLY A 90 12.74 -1.38 -6.85
CA GLY A 90 11.78 -2.44 -7.23
C GLY A 90 12.10 -3.06 -8.60
N ILE A 91 12.51 -2.26 -9.58
CA ILE A 91 12.96 -2.76 -10.89
C ILE A 91 14.18 -3.66 -10.73
N ALA A 92 15.13 -3.31 -9.86
CA ALA A 92 16.31 -4.15 -9.60
C ALA A 92 15.91 -5.50 -8.97
N ILE A 93 15.02 -5.48 -7.97
CA ILE A 93 14.49 -6.68 -7.31
C ILE A 93 13.75 -7.57 -8.33
N TYR A 94 12.88 -6.97 -9.18
CA TYR A 94 12.18 -7.70 -10.23
C TYR A 94 13.15 -8.43 -11.17
N ASN A 95 14.16 -7.71 -11.69
CA ASN A 95 15.13 -8.28 -12.63
C ASN A 95 15.98 -9.41 -12.03
N LEU A 96 16.28 -9.33 -10.71
CA LEU A 96 17.09 -10.37 -10.04
C LEU A 96 16.30 -11.63 -9.70
N PHE A 97 15.05 -11.48 -9.27
CA PHE A 97 14.33 -12.57 -8.63
C PHE A 97 13.10 -13.05 -9.40
N TYR A 98 12.55 -12.23 -10.32
CA TYR A 98 11.25 -12.51 -10.94
C TYR A 98 11.22 -12.43 -12.46
N GLN A 99 12.33 -12.04 -13.11
CA GLN A 99 12.42 -11.96 -14.56
C GLN A 99 12.65 -13.35 -15.18
N HIS A 100 11.70 -14.27 -14.96
CA HIS A 100 11.68 -15.61 -15.53
C HIS A 100 10.23 -16.11 -15.63
N GLU A 101 9.99 -17.20 -16.36
CA GLU A 101 8.64 -17.72 -16.65
C GLU A 101 7.79 -17.96 -15.39
N ASN A 102 8.41 -18.44 -14.32
CA ASN A 102 7.74 -18.69 -13.04
C ASN A 102 7.73 -17.50 -12.09
N GLY A 103 8.10 -16.29 -12.56
CA GLY A 103 8.20 -15.10 -11.71
C GLY A 103 6.88 -14.69 -11.03
N LYS A 104 5.76 -14.77 -11.77
CA LYS A 104 4.42 -14.49 -11.21
C LYS A 104 4.00 -15.49 -10.13
N PRO A 105 4.00 -16.81 -10.36
CA PRO A 105 3.74 -17.81 -9.31
C PRO A 105 4.67 -17.66 -8.10
N GLN A 106 5.94 -17.33 -8.33
CA GLN A 106 6.91 -17.10 -7.25
C GLN A 106 6.51 -15.89 -6.41
N LEU A 107 6.13 -14.75 -7.02
CA LEU A 107 5.66 -13.59 -6.26
C LEU A 107 4.41 -13.95 -5.43
N ILE A 108 3.44 -14.67 -5.99
CA ILE A 108 2.24 -15.08 -5.25
C ILE A 108 2.60 -15.93 -4.03
N ARG A 109 3.59 -16.83 -4.15
CA ARG A 109 4.10 -17.60 -3.01
C ARG A 109 4.76 -16.68 -1.97
N ASP A 110 5.57 -15.74 -2.42
CA ASP A 110 6.31 -14.83 -1.56
C ASP A 110 5.35 -13.84 -0.83
N LEU A 111 4.27 -13.39 -1.50
CA LEU A 111 3.20 -12.63 -0.85
C LEU A 111 2.46 -13.46 0.22
N LYS A 112 2.17 -14.74 -0.03
CA LYS A 112 1.60 -15.65 0.98
C LYS A 112 2.52 -15.80 2.18
N MET A 113 3.82 -15.95 1.97
CA MET A 113 4.80 -15.99 3.08
C MET A 113 4.79 -14.68 3.88
N GLY A 114 4.70 -13.52 3.20
CA GLY A 114 4.52 -12.23 3.85
C GLY A 114 3.26 -12.18 4.73
N ILE A 115 2.12 -12.64 4.22
CA ILE A 115 0.87 -12.76 4.99
C ILE A 115 1.09 -13.65 6.23
N GLY A 116 1.78 -14.79 6.07
CA GLY A 116 2.07 -15.71 7.19
C GLY A 116 2.92 -15.05 8.27
N VAL A 117 3.98 -14.32 7.88
CA VAL A 117 4.84 -13.58 8.83
C VAL A 117 4.04 -12.52 9.57
N GLN A 118 3.24 -11.72 8.87
CA GLN A 118 2.41 -10.68 9.50
C GLN A 118 1.36 -11.28 10.44
N ALA A 119 0.73 -12.40 10.05
CA ALA A 119 -0.23 -13.10 10.90
C ALA A 119 0.43 -13.65 12.17
N PHE A 120 1.64 -14.20 12.06
CA PHE A 120 2.42 -14.66 13.20
C PHE A 120 2.72 -13.50 14.15
N ILE A 121 3.29 -12.41 13.66
CA ILE A 121 3.60 -11.22 14.46
C ILE A 121 2.34 -10.67 15.12
N GLY A 122 1.28 -10.42 14.33
CA GLY A 122 0.03 -9.86 14.85
C GLY A 122 -0.63 -10.73 15.92
N PHE A 123 -0.69 -12.04 15.71
CA PHE A 123 -1.27 -12.97 16.67
C PHE A 123 -0.50 -12.99 18.00
N PHE A 124 0.83 -13.16 17.95
CA PHE A 124 1.63 -13.24 19.18
C PHE A 124 1.74 -11.88 19.89
N ALA A 125 1.68 -10.77 19.18
CA ALA A 125 1.59 -9.45 19.80
C ALA A 125 0.24 -9.25 20.50
N LEU A 126 -0.88 -9.67 19.90
CA LEU A 126 -2.22 -9.62 20.54
C LEU A 126 -2.33 -10.51 21.78
N VAL A 127 -1.65 -11.67 21.79
CA VAL A 127 -1.56 -12.56 22.97
C VAL A 127 -0.67 -11.97 24.07
N GLY A 128 0.06 -10.89 23.78
CA GLY A 128 0.84 -10.16 24.78
C GLY A 128 2.28 -10.66 24.93
N VAL A 129 2.89 -11.29 23.89
CA VAL A 129 4.30 -11.70 23.92
C VAL A 129 5.20 -10.47 23.83
N PRO A 130 5.94 -10.08 24.90
CA PRO A 130 6.61 -8.77 24.96
C PRO A 130 7.63 -8.58 23.84
N PHE A 131 8.49 -9.58 23.57
CA PHE A 131 9.48 -9.48 22.49
C PHE A 131 8.85 -9.25 21.12
N ILE A 132 7.67 -9.81 20.83
CA ILE A 132 6.97 -9.63 19.56
C ILE A 132 6.33 -8.26 19.49
N ILE A 133 5.79 -7.76 20.59
CA ILE A 133 5.26 -6.38 20.71
C ILE A 133 6.40 -5.40 20.42
N ASP A 134 7.54 -5.55 21.09
CA ASP A 134 8.70 -4.70 20.90
C ASP A 134 9.20 -4.75 19.45
N LEU A 135 9.27 -5.96 18.87
CA LEU A 135 9.65 -6.12 17.46
C LEU A 135 8.68 -5.38 16.53
N ALA A 136 7.38 -5.56 16.70
CA ALA A 136 6.38 -4.92 15.85
C ALA A 136 6.38 -3.39 16.00
N THR A 137 6.39 -2.89 17.22
CA THR A 137 6.37 -1.44 17.49
C THR A 137 7.67 -0.77 17.05
N ASN A 138 8.81 -1.40 17.26
CA ASN A 138 10.12 -0.84 16.86
C ASN A 138 10.37 -0.82 15.34
N THR A 139 9.60 -1.53 14.53
CA THR A 139 9.73 -1.50 13.07
C THR A 139 8.90 -0.43 12.39
N ASN A 140 8.15 0.34 13.15
CA ASN A 140 7.36 1.44 12.62
C ASN A 140 8.19 2.72 12.46
N SER A 141 8.07 3.40 11.31
CA SER A 141 8.91 4.56 10.93
C SER A 141 8.78 5.77 11.85
N ASN A 142 7.73 5.84 12.65
CA ASN A 142 7.38 7.06 13.38
C ASN A 142 7.39 6.91 14.91
N MET A 143 8.05 5.89 15.43
CA MET A 143 8.10 5.67 16.88
C MET A 143 8.75 6.83 17.66
N GLY A 144 9.65 7.59 17.02
CA GLY A 144 10.29 8.75 17.65
C GLY A 144 9.39 9.99 17.84
N GLY A 145 8.15 10.01 17.33
CA GLY A 145 7.31 11.21 17.36
C GLY A 145 5.82 10.94 17.35
N HIS A 146 5.26 10.58 16.20
CA HIS A 146 3.80 10.56 16.02
C HIS A 146 3.09 9.31 16.58
N PHE A 147 3.74 8.15 16.57
CA PHE A 147 3.09 6.90 16.98
C PHE A 147 3.37 6.52 18.44
N ALA A 148 4.36 7.13 19.09
CA ALA A 148 4.61 6.91 20.52
C ALA A 148 3.37 7.15 21.39
N ARG A 149 2.50 8.08 20.99
CA ARG A 149 1.23 8.38 21.68
C ARG A 149 0.21 7.23 21.64
N PHE A 150 0.36 6.28 20.74
CA PHE A 150 -0.55 5.14 20.61
C PHE A 150 -0.11 3.94 21.43
N ILE A 151 1.13 3.92 21.93
CA ILE A 151 1.60 2.89 22.85
C ILE A 151 0.83 3.03 24.16
N GLY A 152 0.29 1.91 24.65
CA GLY A 152 -0.56 1.90 25.83
C GLY A 152 -2.00 2.39 25.60
N SER A 153 -2.35 2.88 24.38
CA SER A 153 -3.72 3.28 24.04
C SER A 153 -4.54 2.11 23.46
N GLU A 154 -5.83 2.35 23.27
CA GLU A 154 -6.75 1.42 22.60
C GLU A 154 -6.39 1.13 21.13
N GLN A 155 -5.49 1.94 20.54
CA GLN A 155 -5.07 1.84 19.15
C GLN A 155 -3.74 1.11 18.95
N GLU A 156 -3.07 0.72 20.02
CA GLU A 156 -1.73 0.10 19.99
C GLU A 156 -1.69 -1.17 19.11
N TYR A 157 -2.76 -1.98 19.12
CA TYR A 157 -2.84 -3.19 18.32
C TYR A 157 -2.62 -2.96 16.82
N ARG A 158 -2.89 -1.73 16.31
CA ARG A 158 -2.66 -1.37 14.92
C ARG A 158 -1.18 -1.27 14.54
N LEU A 159 -0.31 -1.24 15.55
CA LEU A 159 1.14 -1.26 15.36
C LEU A 159 1.70 -2.69 15.33
N TYR A 160 0.86 -3.72 15.57
CA TYR A 160 1.27 -5.12 15.66
C TYR A 160 1.48 -5.78 14.29
N ASN A 161 2.29 -5.14 13.47
CA ASN A 161 2.72 -5.61 12.15
C ASN A 161 4.20 -5.29 11.94
N LEU A 162 4.90 -6.14 11.21
CA LEU A 162 6.30 -5.91 10.81
C LEU A 162 6.34 -4.98 9.58
N THR A 163 6.17 -3.68 9.79
CA THR A 163 6.07 -2.70 8.70
C THR A 163 6.29 -1.27 9.20
N SER A 164 6.71 -0.38 8.30
CA SER A 164 6.77 1.06 8.58
C SER A 164 5.41 1.76 8.55
N ALA A 165 4.38 1.11 8.00
CA ALA A 165 3.06 1.69 7.85
C ALA A 165 2.14 1.27 9.00
N ALA A 166 1.20 2.14 9.35
CA ALA A 166 0.15 1.85 10.33
C ALA A 166 -1.16 2.51 9.91
N PHE A 167 -2.25 2.16 10.56
CA PHE A 167 -3.57 2.80 10.39
C PHE A 167 -4.09 2.74 8.95
N PHE A 168 -4.49 3.89 8.40
CA PHE A 168 -5.08 3.98 7.06
C PHE A 168 -4.16 3.43 5.96
N PRO A 169 -2.89 3.82 5.82
CA PRO A 169 -1.99 3.29 4.78
C PRO A 169 -1.83 1.77 4.80
N LEU A 170 -1.79 1.16 5.98
CA LEU A 170 -1.69 -0.28 6.12
C LEU A 170 -3.02 -0.98 5.82
N SER A 171 -4.14 -0.41 6.27
CA SER A 171 -5.48 -0.95 5.97
C SER A 171 -5.75 -1.02 4.47
N VAL A 172 -5.47 0.06 3.73
CA VAL A 172 -5.67 0.09 2.27
C VAL A 172 -4.69 -0.81 1.52
N PHE A 173 -3.46 -0.98 2.04
CA PHE A 173 -2.50 -1.96 1.53
C PHE A 173 -3.07 -3.39 1.60
N TYR A 174 -3.61 -3.79 2.76
CA TYR A 174 -4.19 -5.12 2.91
C TYR A 174 -5.47 -5.31 2.10
N VAL A 175 -6.29 -4.27 1.92
CA VAL A 175 -7.46 -4.38 1.01
C VAL A 175 -6.99 -4.55 -0.44
N LEU A 176 -5.99 -3.80 -0.90
CA LEU A 176 -5.44 -3.95 -2.25
C LEU A 176 -4.80 -5.34 -2.43
N LEU A 177 -4.04 -5.82 -1.45
CA LEU A 177 -3.45 -7.16 -1.47
C LEU A 177 -4.53 -8.23 -1.54
N LEU A 178 -5.58 -8.14 -0.72
CA LEU A 178 -6.74 -9.04 -0.75
C LEU A 178 -7.41 -9.01 -2.12
N HIS A 179 -7.72 -7.83 -2.64
CA HIS A 179 -8.38 -7.63 -3.93
C HIS A 179 -7.55 -8.26 -5.07
N PHE A 180 -6.26 -8.00 -5.10
CA PHE A 180 -5.33 -8.59 -6.06
C PHE A 180 -5.25 -10.12 -5.95
N MET A 181 -5.10 -10.65 -4.74
CA MET A 181 -5.02 -12.10 -4.50
C MET A 181 -6.31 -12.81 -4.90
N LEU A 182 -7.48 -12.26 -4.59
CA LEU A 182 -8.76 -12.81 -4.99
C LEU A 182 -8.95 -12.73 -6.51
N ALA A 183 -8.60 -11.62 -7.15
CA ALA A 183 -8.65 -11.47 -8.61
C ALA A 183 -7.72 -12.46 -9.32
N TYR A 184 -6.50 -12.67 -8.81
CA TYR A 184 -5.56 -13.67 -9.34
C TYR A 184 -6.12 -15.08 -9.23
N HIS A 185 -6.62 -15.44 -8.05
CA HIS A 185 -7.17 -16.76 -7.79
C HIS A 185 -8.56 -16.97 -8.43
N ALA A 186 -9.24 -15.91 -8.83
CA ALA A 186 -10.45 -16.03 -9.66
C ALA A 186 -10.15 -16.60 -11.05
N ARG A 187 -8.92 -16.47 -11.55
CA ARG A 187 -8.51 -16.95 -12.88
C ARG A 187 -7.67 -18.21 -12.86
N THR A 188 -7.10 -18.53 -11.72
CA THR A 188 -6.28 -19.74 -11.51
C THR A 188 -7.03 -20.75 -10.63
N GLN A 189 -6.36 -21.30 -9.63
CA GLN A 189 -6.99 -22.13 -8.61
C GLN A 189 -7.44 -21.26 -7.45
N ALA A 190 -8.59 -21.57 -6.85
CA ALA A 190 -9.08 -20.84 -5.69
C ALA A 190 -8.00 -20.74 -4.59
N LEU A 191 -7.89 -19.58 -3.97
CA LEU A 191 -7.02 -19.35 -2.83
C LEU A 191 -7.37 -20.39 -1.73
N ASN A 192 -6.36 -20.99 -1.12
CA ASN A 192 -6.62 -21.85 0.02
C ASN A 192 -7.27 -21.00 1.13
N PRO A 193 -8.40 -21.45 1.71
CA PRO A 193 -9.16 -20.71 2.72
C PRO A 193 -8.32 -20.19 3.89
N ILE A 194 -7.26 -20.91 4.29
CA ILE A 194 -6.39 -20.47 5.38
C ILE A 194 -5.70 -19.13 5.08
N TRP A 195 -5.21 -18.92 3.85
CA TRP A 195 -4.57 -17.66 3.47
C TRP A 195 -5.56 -16.51 3.41
N LEU A 196 -6.80 -16.78 2.99
CA LEU A 196 -7.88 -15.80 3.04
C LEU A 196 -8.19 -15.42 4.50
N PHE A 197 -8.36 -16.40 5.38
CA PHE A 197 -8.63 -16.18 6.81
C PHE A 197 -7.51 -15.36 7.47
N LEU A 198 -6.24 -15.76 7.27
CA LEU A 198 -5.09 -15.02 7.81
C LEU A 198 -5.05 -13.58 7.30
N LEU A 199 -5.31 -13.36 6.00
CA LEU A 199 -5.32 -12.01 5.42
C LEU A 199 -6.47 -11.15 5.98
N LEU A 200 -7.63 -11.76 6.23
CA LEU A 200 -8.75 -11.07 6.90
C LEU A 200 -8.39 -10.66 8.34
N CYS A 201 -7.72 -11.56 9.08
CA CYS A 201 -7.28 -11.26 10.46
C CYS A 201 -6.25 -10.13 10.51
N ILE A 202 -5.18 -10.18 9.70
CA ILE A 202 -4.14 -9.13 9.71
C ILE A 202 -4.68 -7.79 9.21
N GLY A 203 -5.60 -7.81 8.26
CA GLY A 203 -6.27 -6.61 7.78
C GLY A 203 -7.15 -5.97 8.85
N LEU A 204 -7.83 -6.77 9.69
CA LEU A 204 -8.59 -6.26 10.83
C LEU A 204 -7.67 -5.60 11.87
N ILE A 205 -6.50 -6.21 12.15
CA ILE A 205 -5.48 -5.61 13.01
C ILE A 205 -5.03 -4.25 12.47
N ALA A 206 -4.86 -4.12 11.15
CA ALA A 206 -4.45 -2.85 10.54
C ALA A 206 -5.47 -1.73 10.72
N GLY A 207 -6.77 -2.05 10.74
CA GLY A 207 -7.80 -1.06 11.04
C GLY A 207 -9.20 -1.35 10.51
N ARG A 208 -10.17 -0.69 11.10
CA ARG A 208 -11.63 -0.85 10.85
C ARG A 208 -12.03 -0.70 9.37
N LEU A 209 -11.36 0.17 8.64
CA LEU A 209 -11.62 0.41 7.22
C LEU A 209 -11.45 -0.88 6.38
N PHE A 210 -10.53 -1.75 6.78
CA PHE A 210 -10.33 -3.03 6.15
C PHE A 210 -11.59 -3.91 6.22
N LEU A 211 -12.27 -3.95 7.37
CA LEU A 211 -13.49 -4.76 7.56
C LEU A 211 -14.57 -4.40 6.53
N THR A 212 -14.79 -3.11 6.30
CA THR A 212 -15.83 -2.63 5.36
C THR A 212 -15.45 -2.95 3.90
N PHE A 213 -14.21 -2.69 3.50
CA PHE A 213 -13.82 -2.80 2.08
C PHE A 213 -13.37 -4.20 1.67
N SER A 214 -12.96 -5.04 2.62
CA SER A 214 -12.70 -6.46 2.35
C SER A 214 -13.96 -7.18 1.86
N LEU A 215 -15.15 -6.80 2.38
CA LEU A 215 -16.42 -7.35 1.94
C LEU A 215 -16.66 -7.12 0.44
N VAL A 216 -16.37 -5.91 -0.07
CA VAL A 216 -16.52 -5.60 -1.51
C VAL A 216 -15.64 -6.53 -2.34
N SER A 217 -14.37 -6.71 -1.96
CA SER A 217 -13.45 -7.60 -2.67
C SER A 217 -13.88 -9.07 -2.60
N CYS A 218 -14.36 -9.52 -1.44
CA CYS A 218 -14.85 -10.89 -1.25
C CYS A 218 -16.11 -11.16 -2.06
N LEU A 219 -17.03 -10.20 -2.18
CA LEU A 219 -18.25 -10.34 -2.99
C LEU A 219 -17.94 -10.36 -4.48
N LEU A 220 -17.08 -9.46 -4.97
CA LEU A 220 -16.72 -9.36 -6.39
C LEU A 220 -16.03 -10.62 -6.94
N TYR A 221 -15.23 -11.29 -6.11
CA TYR A 221 -14.46 -12.48 -6.49
C TYR A 221 -14.88 -13.71 -5.70
N PHE A 222 -16.14 -13.77 -5.25
CA PHE A 222 -16.66 -14.86 -4.43
C PHE A 222 -16.49 -16.22 -5.11
N ARG A 223 -16.07 -17.21 -4.30
CA ARG A 223 -16.10 -18.64 -4.65
C ARG A 223 -16.58 -19.43 -3.44
N TRP A 224 -17.41 -20.43 -3.66
CA TRP A 224 -17.94 -21.29 -2.59
C TRP A 224 -16.85 -21.89 -1.68
N ARG A 225 -15.65 -22.12 -2.23
CA ARG A 225 -14.49 -22.59 -1.46
C ARG A 225 -14.03 -21.60 -0.39
N TYR A 226 -14.38 -20.32 -0.49
CA TYR A 226 -14.03 -19.30 0.51
C TYR A 226 -14.97 -19.27 1.70
N LEU A 227 -16.16 -19.91 1.58
CA LEU A 227 -17.20 -19.87 2.61
C LEU A 227 -16.70 -20.31 4.00
N PRO A 228 -15.89 -21.39 4.17
CA PRO A 228 -15.39 -21.76 5.49
C PRO A 228 -14.52 -20.68 6.15
N ALA A 229 -13.65 -20.01 5.37
CA ALA A 229 -12.82 -18.92 5.88
C ALA A 229 -13.63 -17.67 6.23
N LEU A 230 -14.62 -17.32 5.42
CA LEU A 230 -15.51 -16.19 5.66
C LEU A 230 -16.39 -16.44 6.89
N LEU A 231 -16.96 -17.64 7.03
CA LEU A 231 -17.75 -18.02 8.21
C LEU A 231 -16.89 -18.02 9.46
N ALA A 232 -15.70 -18.61 9.42
CA ALA A 232 -14.77 -18.62 10.56
C ALA A 232 -14.39 -17.17 10.96
N PHE A 233 -14.16 -16.29 10.00
CA PHE A 233 -13.86 -14.88 10.27
C PHE A 233 -15.06 -14.14 10.86
N ILE A 234 -16.27 -14.34 10.31
CA ILE A 234 -17.50 -13.74 10.85
C ILE A 234 -17.75 -14.23 12.28
N VAL A 235 -17.63 -15.55 12.53
CA VAL A 235 -17.79 -16.11 13.87
C VAL A 235 -16.76 -15.52 14.84
N LEU A 236 -15.51 -15.37 14.41
CA LEU A 236 -14.45 -14.73 15.22
C LEU A 236 -14.82 -13.27 15.56
N VAL A 237 -15.25 -12.49 14.57
CA VAL A 237 -15.63 -11.08 14.76
C VAL A 237 -16.81 -10.96 15.71
N LEU A 238 -17.87 -11.77 15.52
CA LEU A 238 -19.05 -11.77 16.37
C LEU A 238 -18.74 -12.27 17.80
N TYR A 239 -17.90 -13.31 17.93
CA TYR A 239 -17.45 -13.82 19.21
C TYR A 239 -16.70 -12.72 20.01
N LEU A 240 -15.74 -12.06 19.36
CA LEU A 240 -15.00 -10.96 19.98
C LEU A 240 -15.93 -9.78 20.35
N ALA A 241 -16.82 -9.38 19.46
CA ALA A 241 -17.74 -8.26 19.68
C ALA A 241 -18.76 -8.54 20.82
N TYR A 242 -19.15 -9.79 21.02
CA TYR A 242 -20.14 -10.16 22.03
C TYR A 242 -19.52 -10.48 23.40
N PHE A 243 -18.44 -11.30 23.41
CA PHE A 243 -17.87 -11.80 24.66
C PHE A 243 -16.68 -10.98 25.19
N HIS A 244 -16.07 -10.15 24.33
CA HIS A 244 -14.89 -9.37 24.66
C HIS A 244 -15.06 -7.87 24.35
N ALA A 245 -16.29 -7.37 24.30
CA ALA A 245 -16.58 -5.96 24.00
C ALA A 245 -15.92 -4.98 24.99
N GLU A 246 -15.67 -5.40 26.24
CA GLU A 246 -14.99 -4.59 27.26
C GLU A 246 -13.46 -4.49 27.05
N ASN A 247 -12.88 -5.34 26.19
CA ASN A 247 -11.47 -5.25 25.87
C ASN A 247 -11.24 -4.02 24.97
N ARG A 248 -10.41 -3.08 25.42
CA ARG A 248 -10.14 -1.81 24.73
C ARG A 248 -9.72 -1.96 23.27
N TYR A 249 -9.00 -3.03 22.93
CA TYR A 249 -8.59 -3.29 21.55
C TYR A 249 -9.75 -3.78 20.71
N VAL A 250 -10.57 -4.67 21.27
CA VAL A 250 -11.75 -5.21 20.60
C VAL A 250 -12.81 -4.13 20.41
N GLU A 251 -13.11 -3.35 21.46
CA GLU A 251 -14.03 -2.21 21.41
C GLU A 251 -13.64 -1.26 20.26
N HIS A 252 -12.37 -0.86 20.21
CA HIS A 252 -11.89 0.05 19.19
C HIS A 252 -11.84 -0.60 17.79
N ALA A 253 -11.44 -1.87 17.65
CA ALA A 253 -11.34 -2.56 16.36
C ALA A 253 -12.71 -2.84 15.75
N LEU A 254 -13.68 -3.22 16.57
CA LEU A 254 -15.01 -3.66 16.19
C LEU A 254 -16.11 -2.65 16.51
N GLU A 255 -15.76 -1.39 16.82
CA GLU A 255 -16.73 -0.32 17.12
C GLU A 255 -17.93 -0.31 16.17
N PRO A 256 -17.78 -0.41 14.83
CA PRO A 256 -18.95 -0.44 13.94
C PRO A 256 -19.86 -1.65 14.13
N VAL A 257 -19.27 -2.82 14.46
CA VAL A 257 -20.04 -4.06 14.69
C VAL A 257 -20.72 -4.01 16.03
N ILE A 258 -20.04 -3.56 17.08
CA ILE A 258 -20.58 -3.42 18.43
C ILE A 258 -21.73 -2.40 18.44
N ASN A 259 -21.54 -1.25 17.77
CA ASN A 259 -22.60 -0.24 17.63
C ASN A 259 -23.83 -0.79 16.89
N LEU A 260 -23.61 -1.57 15.83
CA LEU A 260 -24.73 -2.20 15.11
C LEU A 260 -25.49 -3.20 15.98
N ILE A 261 -24.80 -4.01 16.80
CA ILE A 261 -25.42 -4.98 17.73
C ILE A 261 -26.22 -4.23 18.81
N ASN A 262 -25.70 -3.13 19.32
CA ASN A 262 -26.32 -2.36 20.40
C ASN A 262 -27.39 -1.36 19.93
N GLY A 263 -27.72 -1.34 18.64
CA GLY A 263 -28.73 -0.43 18.06
C GLY A 263 -28.31 1.05 18.07
N GLY A 264 -27.00 1.32 18.07
CA GLY A 264 -26.46 2.68 18.07
C GLY A 264 -26.68 3.41 16.75
N GLU A 265 -27.05 4.69 16.81
CA GLU A 265 -27.28 5.53 15.61
C GLU A 265 -25.97 5.88 14.87
N ARG A 266 -24.80 5.73 15.52
CA ARG A 266 -23.49 6.11 14.96
C ARG A 266 -22.73 4.91 14.42
N LEU A 267 -22.23 5.01 13.19
CA LEU A 267 -21.38 3.97 12.62
C LEU A 267 -19.97 3.95 13.26
N SER A 268 -19.33 5.09 13.37
CA SER A 268 -18.05 5.22 14.09
C SER A 268 -17.67 6.68 14.35
N SER A 269 -16.94 6.93 15.42
CA SER A 269 -16.38 8.23 15.78
C SER A 269 -15.50 8.86 14.70
N SER A 270 -14.79 8.03 13.91
CA SER A 270 -13.94 8.51 12.83
C SER A 270 -14.73 8.99 11.60
N THR A 271 -15.94 8.49 11.38
CA THR A 271 -16.84 8.97 10.31
C THR A 271 -17.39 10.35 10.66
N ASP A 272 -17.82 10.54 11.91
CA ASP A 272 -18.30 11.85 12.39
C ASP A 272 -17.19 12.91 12.28
N THR A 273 -15.97 12.59 12.68
CA THR A 273 -14.82 13.49 12.54
C THR A 273 -14.52 13.83 11.07
N LEU A 274 -14.62 12.84 10.18
CA LEU A 274 -14.42 13.06 8.73
C LEU A 274 -15.46 14.06 8.20
N MET A 275 -16.74 13.84 8.48
CA MET A 275 -17.83 14.67 7.96
C MET A 275 -17.79 16.09 8.51
N ASN A 276 -17.52 16.25 9.81
CA ASN A 276 -17.62 17.54 10.51
C ASN A 276 -16.35 18.38 10.40
N LYS A 277 -15.17 17.76 10.20
CA LYS A 277 -13.89 18.46 10.27
C LYS A 277 -13.09 18.43 8.96
N HIS A 278 -13.11 17.30 8.25
CA HIS A 278 -12.20 17.08 7.14
C HIS A 278 -12.81 17.29 5.76
N LEU A 279 -14.15 17.31 5.66
CA LEU A 279 -14.84 17.58 4.41
C LEU A 279 -15.40 19.00 4.42
N PHE A 280 -14.78 19.85 3.64
CA PHE A 280 -15.25 21.22 3.37
C PHE A 280 -15.04 21.56 1.89
N MET A 281 -15.74 22.57 1.40
CA MET A 281 -15.60 23.00 0.02
C MET A 281 -14.45 24.01 -0.09
N PRO A 282 -13.38 23.72 -0.84
CA PRO A 282 -12.33 24.70 -1.14
C PRO A 282 -12.90 25.90 -1.91
N THR A 283 -12.25 27.05 -1.80
CA THR A 283 -12.61 28.25 -2.58
C THR A 283 -12.42 28.02 -4.08
N ASN A 284 -13.10 28.82 -4.91
CA ASN A 284 -12.95 28.74 -6.37
C ASN A 284 -11.49 28.89 -6.83
N LYS A 285 -10.70 29.75 -6.18
CA LYS A 285 -9.27 29.88 -6.45
C LYS A 285 -8.53 28.58 -6.18
N GLN A 286 -8.79 27.97 -5.02
CA GLN A 286 -8.16 26.71 -4.61
C GLN A 286 -8.56 25.54 -5.52
N LEU A 287 -9.80 25.51 -6.00
CA LEU A 287 -10.25 24.50 -6.97
C LEU A 287 -9.57 24.64 -8.33
N LEU A 288 -9.25 25.86 -8.76
CA LEU A 288 -8.64 26.10 -10.06
C LEU A 288 -7.11 25.93 -10.03
N MET A 289 -6.43 26.51 -9.04
CA MET A 289 -4.97 26.66 -9.03
C MET A 289 -4.31 26.04 -7.78
N GLY A 290 -5.10 25.77 -6.73
CA GLY A 290 -4.55 25.47 -5.41
C GLY A 290 -3.91 26.66 -4.74
N ASP A 291 -3.24 26.42 -3.62
CA ASP A 291 -2.41 27.38 -2.90
C ASP A 291 -0.91 27.00 -2.93
N GLY A 292 -0.55 25.90 -3.58
CA GLY A 292 0.81 25.36 -3.64
C GLY A 292 1.34 24.89 -2.27
N LEU A 293 0.43 24.51 -1.36
CA LEU A 293 0.75 24.07 0.01
C LEU A 293 0.07 22.74 0.29
N TYR A 294 0.85 21.73 0.69
CA TYR A 294 0.35 20.41 1.06
C TYR A 294 0.49 20.14 2.56
N TYR A 295 1.58 20.67 3.16
CA TYR A 295 1.81 20.67 4.59
C TYR A 295 1.75 22.11 5.12
N GLN A 296 1.46 22.25 6.40
CA GLN A 296 1.58 23.53 7.09
C GLN A 296 3.07 23.92 7.23
N PRO A 297 3.39 25.21 7.40
CA PRO A 297 4.77 25.68 7.56
C PRO A 297 5.53 25.02 8.72
N ASN A 298 4.80 24.53 9.74
CA ASN A 298 5.37 23.76 10.85
C ASN A 298 5.79 22.32 10.46
N GLY A 299 5.42 21.86 9.25
CA GLY A 299 5.76 20.53 8.72
C GLY A 299 5.06 19.34 9.38
N TRP A 300 4.21 19.55 10.39
CA TRP A 300 3.63 18.48 11.21
C TRP A 300 2.18 18.13 10.86
N SER A 301 1.48 18.99 10.16
CA SER A 301 0.08 18.81 9.82
C SER A 301 -0.19 19.15 8.35
N TYR A 302 -1.29 18.63 7.83
CA TYR A 302 -1.70 18.93 6.47
C TYR A 302 -2.25 20.34 6.36
N TYR A 303 -1.98 20.99 5.25
CA TYR A 303 -2.52 22.31 4.95
C TYR A 303 -4.06 22.25 4.91
N GLY A 304 -4.72 23.26 5.47
CA GLY A 304 -6.18 23.27 5.63
C GLY A 304 -6.73 22.32 6.71
N GLY A 305 -5.90 21.52 7.37
CA GLY A 305 -6.31 20.61 8.45
C GLY A 305 -7.18 19.43 8.01
N SER A 306 -7.27 19.15 6.70
CA SER A 306 -8.06 18.04 6.17
C SER A 306 -7.21 16.78 5.97
N ASP A 307 -7.78 15.63 6.33
CA ASP A 307 -7.21 14.33 5.99
C ASP A 307 -7.64 13.85 4.59
N SER A 308 -8.73 14.39 4.03
CA SER A 308 -9.25 14.00 2.73
C SER A 308 -8.26 14.24 1.60
N GLY A 309 -7.96 13.18 0.82
CA GLY A 309 -7.08 13.28 -0.33
C GLY A 309 -7.61 14.24 -1.40
N PHE A 310 -8.92 14.28 -1.62
CA PHE A 310 -9.53 15.24 -2.55
C PHE A 310 -9.27 16.68 -2.15
N ILE A 311 -9.48 16.99 -0.87
CA ILE A 311 -9.27 18.34 -0.35
C ILE A 311 -7.77 18.69 -0.41
N ARG A 312 -6.90 17.81 0.05
CA ARG A 312 -5.45 18.04 0.06
C ARG A 312 -4.88 18.29 -1.33
N GLN A 313 -5.29 17.48 -2.32
CA GLN A 313 -4.85 17.62 -3.70
C GLN A 313 -5.42 18.88 -4.34
N ALA A 314 -6.69 19.23 -4.04
CA ALA A 314 -7.29 20.48 -4.49
C ALA A 314 -6.62 21.72 -3.88
N LEU A 315 -6.31 21.69 -2.58
CA LEU A 315 -5.58 22.77 -1.91
C LEU A 315 -4.14 22.92 -2.42
N TYR A 316 -3.49 21.82 -2.79
CA TYR A 316 -2.14 21.88 -3.33
C TYR A 316 -2.09 22.46 -4.76
N GLY A 317 -2.87 21.92 -5.70
CA GLY A 317 -2.72 22.25 -7.10
C GLY A 317 -4.02 22.30 -7.90
N GLY A 318 -5.17 22.38 -7.21
CA GLY A 318 -6.48 22.44 -7.84
C GLY A 318 -6.94 21.09 -8.42
N VAL A 319 -8.09 21.14 -9.08
CA VAL A 319 -8.71 19.95 -9.70
C VAL A 319 -7.82 19.36 -10.80
N GLY A 320 -7.10 20.20 -11.54
CA GLY A 320 -6.16 19.75 -12.59
C GLY A 320 -5.06 18.84 -12.04
N TYR A 321 -4.46 19.21 -10.92
CA TYR A 321 -3.46 18.37 -10.23
C TYR A 321 -4.08 17.08 -9.68
N MET A 322 -5.26 17.16 -9.07
CA MET A 322 -5.99 15.99 -8.58
C MET A 322 -6.28 14.99 -9.71
N LEU A 323 -6.71 15.47 -10.89
CA LEU A 323 -6.92 14.62 -12.07
C LEU A 323 -5.62 14.00 -12.59
N ALA A 324 -4.50 14.72 -12.53
CA ALA A 324 -3.19 14.16 -12.88
C ALA A 324 -2.77 13.03 -11.91
N CYS A 325 -2.98 13.19 -10.60
CA CYS A 325 -2.76 12.15 -9.60
C CYS A 325 -3.66 10.93 -9.83
N PHE A 326 -4.94 11.16 -10.16
CA PHE A 326 -5.87 10.09 -10.54
C PHE A 326 -5.40 9.36 -11.80
N ALA A 327 -5.04 10.08 -12.86
CA ALA A 327 -4.57 9.50 -14.11
C ALA A 327 -3.29 8.68 -13.92
N PHE A 328 -2.36 9.15 -13.10
CA PHE A 328 -1.16 8.42 -12.72
C PHE A 328 -1.50 7.11 -11.97
N THR A 329 -2.43 7.17 -11.04
CA THR A 329 -2.90 5.98 -10.33
C THR A 329 -3.59 5.00 -11.28
N ALA A 330 -4.49 5.49 -12.14
CA ALA A 330 -5.21 4.70 -13.12
C ALA A 330 -4.25 4.02 -14.12
N TYR A 331 -3.16 4.69 -14.50
CA TYR A 331 -2.11 4.11 -15.33
C TYR A 331 -1.51 2.85 -14.70
N PHE A 332 -1.13 2.89 -13.42
CA PHE A 332 -0.57 1.71 -12.73
C PHE A 332 -1.60 0.61 -12.51
N VAL A 333 -2.84 0.97 -12.16
CA VAL A 333 -3.94 0.00 -12.03
C VAL A 333 -4.19 -0.70 -13.35
N LYS A 334 -4.28 0.06 -14.45
CA LYS A 334 -4.43 -0.50 -15.80
C LYS A 334 -3.26 -1.42 -16.16
N ARG A 335 -2.03 -1.01 -15.88
CA ARG A 335 -0.83 -1.82 -16.16
C ARG A 335 -0.82 -3.14 -15.37
N VAL A 336 -1.24 -3.11 -14.11
CA VAL A 336 -1.44 -4.36 -13.34
C VAL A 336 -2.53 -5.22 -13.96
N ALA A 337 -3.66 -4.62 -14.34
CA ALA A 337 -4.75 -5.35 -14.99
C ALA A 337 -4.30 -6.01 -16.32
N ASP A 338 -3.57 -5.28 -17.15
CA ASP A 338 -3.05 -5.79 -18.43
C ASP A 338 -2.07 -6.94 -18.19
N ASN A 339 -1.15 -6.79 -17.24
CA ASN A 339 -0.10 -7.76 -16.97
C ASN A 339 -0.60 -9.03 -16.25
N TRP A 340 -1.57 -8.93 -15.35
CA TRP A 340 -2.02 -10.06 -14.53
C TRP A 340 -3.40 -10.60 -14.93
N PHE A 341 -4.24 -9.74 -15.51
CA PHE A 341 -5.67 -10.01 -15.67
C PHE A 341 -6.17 -9.78 -17.10
N ASN A 342 -5.27 -9.79 -18.10
CA ASN A 342 -5.61 -9.58 -19.53
C ASN A 342 -6.50 -8.35 -19.75
N GLY A 343 -6.19 -7.24 -19.07
CA GLY A 343 -6.92 -5.98 -19.18
C GLY A 343 -8.33 -5.99 -18.57
N SER A 344 -8.57 -6.79 -17.54
CA SER A 344 -9.90 -6.92 -16.90
C SER A 344 -10.46 -5.59 -16.43
N TRP A 345 -11.54 -5.16 -17.07
CA TRP A 345 -12.29 -3.98 -16.65
C TRP A 345 -12.87 -4.11 -15.24
N LEU A 346 -13.29 -5.32 -14.84
CA LEU A 346 -13.74 -5.55 -13.46
C LEU A 346 -12.66 -5.18 -12.45
N PHE A 347 -11.40 -5.62 -12.67
CA PHE A 347 -10.31 -5.27 -11.78
C PHE A 347 -9.98 -3.78 -11.82
N ILE A 348 -9.96 -3.18 -13.02
CA ILE A 348 -9.66 -1.74 -13.17
C ILE A 348 -10.70 -0.90 -12.43
N LEU A 349 -11.97 -1.08 -12.75
CA LEU A 349 -13.05 -0.25 -12.18
C LEU A 349 -13.22 -0.49 -10.68
N SER A 350 -13.15 -1.73 -10.21
CA SER A 350 -13.27 -2.01 -8.78
C SER A 350 -12.08 -1.46 -7.97
N THR A 351 -10.85 -1.60 -8.48
CA THR A 351 -9.67 -1.04 -7.82
C THR A 351 -9.71 0.48 -7.78
N LEU A 352 -10.02 1.13 -8.92
CA LEU A 352 -10.15 2.60 -8.97
C LEU A 352 -11.33 3.08 -8.12
N GLY A 353 -12.45 2.38 -8.11
CA GLY A 353 -13.59 2.69 -7.25
C GLY A 353 -13.23 2.64 -5.76
N LEU A 354 -12.55 1.59 -5.32
CA LEU A 354 -12.04 1.49 -3.95
C LEU A 354 -11.10 2.65 -3.62
N MET A 355 -10.13 2.94 -4.48
CA MET A 355 -9.18 4.04 -4.26
C MET A 355 -9.87 5.40 -4.23
N THR A 356 -10.91 5.62 -5.06
CA THR A 356 -11.72 6.85 -5.06
C THR A 356 -12.43 7.04 -3.72
N ILE A 357 -13.08 5.97 -3.23
CA ILE A 357 -13.76 6.05 -1.92
C ILE A 357 -12.75 6.28 -0.80
N TRP A 358 -11.59 5.63 -0.84
CA TRP A 358 -10.55 5.87 0.17
C TRP A 358 -10.00 7.29 0.11
N ASN A 359 -9.93 7.89 -1.09
CA ASN A 359 -9.46 9.26 -1.25
C ASN A 359 -10.37 10.31 -0.58
N ILE A 360 -11.62 9.94 -0.24
CA ILE A 360 -12.48 10.77 0.61
C ILE A 360 -11.88 10.92 2.00
N LYS A 361 -11.31 9.84 2.57
CA LYS A 361 -10.81 9.80 3.95
C LYS A 361 -9.35 10.20 4.08
N ALA A 362 -8.52 9.80 3.12
CA ALA A 362 -7.10 10.14 3.11
C ALA A 362 -6.56 10.00 1.68
N ASP A 363 -5.42 10.62 1.41
CA ASP A 363 -4.84 10.63 0.08
C ASP A 363 -4.40 9.23 -0.37
N THR A 364 -4.92 8.80 -1.52
CA THR A 364 -4.61 7.51 -2.16
C THR A 364 -4.12 7.66 -3.59
N TYR A 365 -4.49 8.76 -4.27
CA TYR A 365 -4.07 9.00 -5.64
C TYR A 365 -2.62 9.44 -5.68
N ALA A 366 -1.77 8.64 -6.35
CA ALA A 366 -0.34 8.88 -6.46
C ALA A 366 0.40 9.02 -5.11
N TYR A 367 -0.26 8.72 -4.00
CA TYR A 367 0.32 8.89 -2.66
C TYR A 367 1.36 7.81 -2.37
N PRO A 368 2.62 8.18 -2.07
CA PRO A 368 3.70 7.24 -1.83
C PRO A 368 3.52 6.53 -0.47
N SER A 369 2.88 5.39 -0.52
CA SER A 369 2.61 4.51 0.60
C SER A 369 2.99 3.07 0.25
N VAL A 370 2.97 2.17 1.24
CA VAL A 370 3.17 0.73 1.02
C VAL A 370 2.15 0.16 0.02
N MET A 371 0.91 0.68 0.01
CA MET A 371 -0.12 0.30 -0.98
C MET A 371 0.33 0.66 -2.40
N PHE A 372 0.78 1.89 -2.61
CA PHE A 372 1.20 2.34 -3.93
C PHE A 372 2.50 1.65 -4.37
N GLY A 373 3.41 1.38 -3.41
CA GLY A 373 4.60 0.55 -3.63
C GLY A 373 4.26 -0.85 -4.15
N LEU A 374 3.25 -1.50 -3.55
CA LEU A 374 2.75 -2.79 -4.04
C LEU A 374 2.20 -2.67 -5.47
N LEU A 375 1.37 -1.66 -5.75
CA LEU A 375 0.79 -1.45 -7.09
C LEU A 375 1.88 -1.24 -8.15
N MET A 376 2.86 -0.37 -7.86
CA MET A 376 4.00 -0.13 -8.75
C MET A 376 4.83 -1.41 -8.96
N PHE A 377 5.08 -2.17 -7.91
CA PHE A 377 5.84 -3.42 -8.01
C PHE A 377 5.10 -4.48 -8.84
N LEU A 378 3.80 -4.66 -8.60
CA LEU A 378 2.95 -5.57 -9.39
C LEU A 378 2.94 -5.20 -10.89
N SER A 379 3.05 -3.92 -11.23
CA SER A 379 3.05 -3.44 -12.61
C SER A 379 4.27 -3.91 -13.41
N LEU A 380 5.33 -4.39 -12.76
CA LEU A 380 6.56 -4.87 -13.42
C LEU A 380 6.41 -6.26 -14.06
N PHE A 381 5.40 -7.05 -13.68
CA PHE A 381 5.29 -8.48 -13.99
C PHE A 381 4.58 -8.77 -15.32
N GLY A 382 5.10 -8.30 -16.41
CA GLY A 382 4.53 -8.60 -17.72
C GLY A 382 5.18 -7.80 -18.86
N THR A 383 4.59 -7.93 -20.04
CA THR A 383 5.08 -7.30 -21.27
C THR A 383 4.22 -6.13 -21.73
N SER A 384 3.16 -5.77 -20.98
CA SER A 384 2.33 -4.62 -21.34
C SER A 384 3.13 -3.33 -21.18
N GLY A 385 2.87 -2.36 -22.06
CA GLY A 385 3.58 -1.09 -22.11
C GLY A 385 4.93 -1.15 -22.82
N GLN A 386 5.63 -0.01 -22.83
CA GLN A 386 6.93 0.12 -23.48
C GLN A 386 8.06 -0.23 -22.51
N ASN A 387 8.57 -1.44 -22.63
CA ASN A 387 9.74 -1.87 -21.89
C ASN A 387 10.99 -1.70 -22.74
N PHE A 388 12.03 -1.14 -22.14
CA PHE A 388 13.36 -1.12 -22.71
C PHE A 388 14.12 -2.34 -22.18
N ILE A 389 14.54 -3.24 -23.09
CA ILE A 389 15.29 -4.44 -22.74
C ILE A 389 16.73 -4.24 -23.16
N ILE A 390 17.62 -4.20 -22.19
CA ILE A 390 19.05 -4.12 -22.43
C ILE A 390 19.61 -5.54 -22.36
N TYR A 391 20.21 -6.00 -23.46
CA TYR A 391 20.87 -7.30 -23.53
C TYR A 391 22.35 -7.18 -23.20
N CYS A 392 22.87 -8.06 -22.36
CA CYS A 392 24.32 -8.16 -22.15
C CYS A 392 24.94 -8.94 -23.31
N LYS A 393 25.84 -8.34 -24.08
CA LYS A 393 26.62 -9.06 -25.10
C LYS A 393 27.45 -10.16 -24.45
N LYS A 394 27.22 -11.44 -24.79
CA LYS A 394 28.16 -12.50 -24.49
C LYS A 394 29.52 -12.15 -25.10
N LYS A 395 30.62 -12.33 -24.33
CA LYS A 395 31.93 -12.42 -24.94
C LYS A 395 31.88 -13.61 -25.89
N GLU A 396 32.03 -13.41 -27.17
CA GLU A 396 32.38 -14.52 -28.08
C GLU A 396 33.62 -15.15 -27.46
N GLU A 397 33.55 -16.44 -27.11
CA GLU A 397 34.74 -17.19 -26.77
C GLU A 397 35.58 -17.15 -28.06
N GLU A 398 36.65 -16.38 -28.06
CA GLU A 398 37.73 -16.52 -29.06
C GLU A 398 38.24 -17.95 -28.88
N ASN A 399 37.70 -18.85 -29.75
CA ASN A 399 38.33 -20.13 -29.99
C ASN A 399 39.66 -19.83 -30.66
N VAL A 400 40.74 -19.92 -29.89
CA VAL A 400 42.10 -20.08 -30.37
C VAL A 400 42.42 -21.57 -30.33
#